data_90414d4de5c607262c9e106bddac3509
#
_entry.id   90414d4de5c607262c9e106bddac3509
#
_cell.length_a   1.000
_cell.length_b   1.000
_cell.length_c   1.000
_cell.angle_alpha   90.00
_cell.angle_beta   90.00
_cell.angle_gamma   90.00
#
_symmetry.space_group_name_H-M   'P 1'
#
loop_
_entity.id
_entity.type
_entity.pdbx_description
1 polymer ?
#
loop_
_entity_poly.entity_id
_entity_poly.type
_entity_poly.pdbx_seq_one_letter_code
_entity_poly.pdbx_strand_id
1 'polypeptide(L)'
;EVPSNMLMQRIGARKTLLRIMVLWGIVATGMMFVTTPMQFYVMRFLLGVFEAGFFPGVIYFLTKWYPGSRRGAVLSMFMLGMPISGVLGGPIAGWALNSLDGVNGWEGWQWLFFIEGLPAILLGLMVYWILCDEPSQAKWLTERERALIIRNVKVDQANNPPEHGHSMLSALKDSRVYILSLSYFTFISGIYAIGFWLPAMLKNAGVIDVFQIGLYSMIPFGISAIGMVLILSLIHISEPTRRYAI
;
A
#
# COMPACT_ATOMS: atom_id res chain seq x y z
N GLU A 1 1.32 -1.12 14.27
CA GLU A 1 0.15 -0.50 13.59
C GLU A 1 -0.74 0.27 14.58
N VAL A 2 -1.20 -0.33 15.70
CA VAL A 2 -2.13 0.31 16.63
C VAL A 2 -1.65 1.67 17.15
N PRO A 3 -0.41 1.85 17.66
CA PRO A 3 0.06 3.17 18.12
C PRO A 3 0.09 4.22 17.01
N SER A 4 0.42 3.83 15.78
CA SER A 4 0.44 4.73 14.61
C SER A 4 -0.96 5.23 14.26
N ASN A 5 -1.97 4.34 14.33
CA ASN A 5 -3.37 4.71 14.09
C ASN A 5 -3.96 5.58 15.18
N MET A 6 -3.63 5.32 16.43
CA MET A 6 -4.02 6.21 17.55
C MET A 6 -3.44 7.62 17.37
N LEU A 7 -2.19 7.70 16.90
CA LEU A 7 -1.55 8.98 16.60
C LEU A 7 -2.23 9.69 15.43
N MET A 8 -2.61 8.94 14.39
CA MET A 8 -3.32 9.50 13.24
C MET A 8 -4.66 10.14 13.61
N GLN A 9 -5.40 9.56 14.54
CA GLN A 9 -6.65 10.15 15.03
C GLN A 9 -6.41 11.51 15.73
N ARG A 10 -5.23 11.70 16.33
CA ARG A 10 -4.89 12.94 17.06
C ARG A 10 -4.29 14.02 16.16
N ILE A 11 -3.38 13.67 15.26
CA ILE A 11 -2.59 14.64 14.47
C ILE A 11 -3.06 14.77 13.00
N GLY A 12 -4.01 13.92 12.58
CA GLY A 12 -4.53 13.86 11.20
C GLY A 12 -3.78 12.89 10.31
N ALA A 13 -4.43 12.53 9.20
CA ALA A 13 -3.88 11.60 8.21
C ALA A 13 -2.70 12.22 7.44
N ARG A 14 -2.82 13.48 7.03
CA ARG A 14 -1.82 14.23 6.29
C ARG A 14 -0.44 14.19 6.94
N LYS A 15 -0.35 14.57 8.23
CA LYS A 15 0.91 14.60 8.98
C LYS A 15 1.43 13.19 9.26
N THR A 16 0.53 12.24 9.51
CA THR A 16 0.91 10.86 9.78
C THR A 16 1.47 10.17 8.54
N LEU A 17 0.81 10.32 7.38
CA LEU A 17 1.28 9.76 6.11
C LEU A 17 2.60 10.40 5.68
N LEU A 18 2.74 11.73 5.79
CA LEU A 18 4.03 12.41 5.59
C LEU A 18 5.14 11.75 6.42
N ARG A 19 4.93 11.63 7.72
CA ARG A 19 5.91 11.04 8.65
C ARG A 19 6.27 9.61 8.24
N ILE A 20 5.27 8.77 7.98
CA ILE A 20 5.46 7.37 7.59
C ILE A 20 6.29 7.31 6.31
N MET A 21 5.87 7.99 5.24
CA MET A 21 6.51 7.91 3.94
C MET A 21 7.93 8.46 3.95
N VAL A 22 8.16 9.57 4.66
CA VAL A 22 9.50 10.17 4.73
C VAL A 22 10.45 9.31 5.56
N LEU A 23 10.04 8.85 6.74
CA LEU A 23 10.89 8.00 7.59
C LEU A 23 11.15 6.63 6.94
N TRP A 24 10.12 6.03 6.35
CA TRP A 24 10.27 4.80 5.59
C TRP A 24 11.22 4.97 4.40
N GLY A 25 11.03 6.03 3.60
CA GLY A 25 11.89 6.34 2.48
C GLY A 25 13.36 6.62 2.88
N ILE A 26 13.59 7.34 3.99
CA ILE A 26 14.95 7.56 4.52
C ILE A 26 15.60 6.24 4.91
N VAL A 27 14.89 5.37 5.63
CA VAL A 27 15.43 4.07 6.01
C VAL A 27 15.65 3.18 4.79
N ALA A 28 14.72 3.14 3.84
CA ALA A 28 14.86 2.39 2.58
C ALA A 28 16.08 2.85 1.80
N THR A 29 16.24 4.16 1.59
CA THR A 29 17.42 4.73 0.95
C THR A 29 18.69 4.46 1.76
N GLY A 30 18.63 4.56 3.10
CA GLY A 30 19.75 4.28 4.00
C GLY A 30 20.26 2.84 3.95
N MET A 31 19.45 1.90 3.47
CA MET A 31 19.87 0.50 3.25
C MET A 31 21.08 0.39 2.32
N MET A 32 21.28 1.35 1.40
CA MET A 32 22.45 1.37 0.50
C MET A 32 23.80 1.41 1.24
N PHE A 33 23.83 1.89 2.49
CA PHE A 33 25.04 2.01 3.29
C PHE A 33 25.29 0.83 4.24
N VAL A 34 24.47 -0.20 4.17
CA VAL A 34 24.58 -1.39 5.02
C VAL A 34 25.79 -2.23 4.60
N THR A 35 26.67 -2.51 5.55
CA THR A 35 27.90 -3.29 5.34
C THR A 35 27.97 -4.56 6.20
N THR A 36 27.12 -4.67 7.23
CA THR A 36 27.09 -5.82 8.12
C THR A 36 25.70 -6.43 8.27
N PRO A 37 25.59 -7.75 8.55
CA PRO A 37 24.28 -8.36 8.76
C PRO A 37 23.46 -7.73 9.89
N MET A 38 24.13 -7.27 10.97
CA MET A 38 23.45 -6.61 12.07
C MET A 38 22.81 -5.29 11.64
N GLN A 39 23.54 -4.47 10.86
CA GLN A 39 22.99 -3.24 10.29
C GLN A 39 21.78 -3.53 9.41
N PHE A 40 21.85 -4.59 8.58
CA PHE A 40 20.73 -5.02 7.75
C PHE A 40 19.50 -5.35 8.60
N TYR A 41 19.64 -6.14 9.66
CA TYR A 41 18.51 -6.48 10.54
C TYR A 41 17.93 -5.25 11.24
N VAL A 42 18.77 -4.37 11.73
CA VAL A 42 18.32 -3.12 12.38
C VAL A 42 17.55 -2.23 11.39
N MET A 43 18.07 -2.05 10.18
CA MET A 43 17.42 -1.24 9.16
C MET A 43 16.09 -1.87 8.70
N ARG A 44 16.03 -3.19 8.53
CA ARG A 44 14.78 -3.90 8.22
C ARG A 44 13.74 -3.80 9.33
N PHE A 45 14.18 -3.86 10.58
CA PHE A 45 13.30 -3.64 11.72
C PHE A 45 12.73 -2.22 11.72
N LEU A 46 13.59 -1.21 11.55
CA LEU A 46 13.16 0.20 11.46
C LEU A 46 12.23 0.44 10.28
N LEU A 47 12.51 -0.18 9.12
CA LEU A 47 11.64 -0.12 7.95
C LEU A 47 10.22 -0.57 8.31
N GLY A 48 10.08 -1.74 8.92
CA GLY A 48 8.79 -2.27 9.37
C GLY A 48 8.10 -1.40 10.43
N VAL A 49 8.86 -0.80 11.35
CA VAL A 49 8.32 0.12 12.37
C VAL A 49 7.74 1.39 11.72
N PHE A 50 8.43 1.97 10.74
CA PHE A 50 7.99 3.19 10.09
C PHE A 50 6.91 2.94 9.04
N GLU A 51 6.91 1.80 8.36
CA GLU A 51 5.84 1.38 7.45
C GLU A 51 4.53 1.08 8.18
N ALA A 52 4.66 0.60 9.43
CA ALA A 52 3.51 0.19 10.23
C ALA A 52 2.50 1.34 10.40
N GLY A 53 1.26 1.10 9.96
CA GLY A 53 0.18 2.08 10.02
C GLY A 53 -0.09 2.81 8.72
N PHE A 54 0.68 2.57 7.65
CA PHE A 54 0.41 3.17 6.35
C PHE A 54 -0.94 2.71 5.79
N PHE A 55 -1.11 1.41 5.64
CA PHE A 55 -2.34 0.85 5.06
C PHE A 55 -3.60 1.14 5.88
N PRO A 56 -3.64 0.86 7.21
CA PRO A 56 -4.80 1.24 8.01
C PRO A 56 -4.98 2.77 8.07
N GLY A 57 -3.92 3.53 7.91
CA GLY A 57 -3.99 4.99 7.79
C GLY A 57 -4.69 5.47 6.53
N VAL A 58 -4.41 4.83 5.40
CA VAL A 58 -5.13 5.09 4.15
C VAL A 58 -6.61 4.74 4.28
N ILE A 59 -6.93 3.59 4.89
CA ILE A 59 -8.34 3.21 5.15
C ILE A 59 -9.02 4.28 6.00
N TYR A 60 -8.40 4.71 7.10
CA TYR A 60 -8.94 5.77 7.95
C TYR A 60 -9.15 7.08 7.17
N PHE A 61 -8.18 7.50 6.36
CA PHE A 61 -8.32 8.67 5.50
C PHE A 61 -9.53 8.55 4.57
N LEU A 62 -9.71 7.40 3.92
CA LEU A 62 -10.83 7.16 3.01
C LEU A 62 -12.20 7.23 3.74
N THR A 63 -12.26 6.91 5.03
CA THR A 63 -13.51 7.05 5.81
C THR A 63 -13.98 8.50 5.95
N LYS A 64 -13.07 9.45 5.85
CA LYS A 64 -13.38 10.89 5.92
C LYS A 64 -13.88 11.46 4.59
N TRP A 65 -13.54 10.80 3.48
CA TRP A 65 -13.79 11.30 2.13
C TRP A 65 -14.91 10.54 1.40
N TYR A 66 -15.11 9.26 1.73
CA TYR A 66 -16.02 8.39 0.99
C TYR A 66 -17.02 7.70 1.92
N PRO A 67 -18.32 7.67 1.53
CA PRO A 67 -19.31 6.83 2.22
C PRO A 67 -18.96 5.35 2.02
N GLY A 68 -19.43 4.48 2.93
CA GLY A 68 -19.17 3.04 2.94
C GLY A 68 -19.43 2.36 1.60
N SER A 69 -20.51 2.76 0.92
CA SER A 69 -20.91 2.21 -0.38
C SER A 69 -19.88 2.43 -1.51
N ARG A 70 -19.06 3.48 -1.44
CA ARG A 70 -18.02 3.78 -2.44
C ARG A 70 -16.61 3.47 -1.97
N ARG A 71 -16.41 3.31 -0.67
CA ARG A 71 -15.09 3.11 -0.07
C ARG A 71 -14.39 1.86 -0.59
N GLY A 72 -15.15 0.76 -0.79
CA GLY A 72 -14.60 -0.50 -1.33
C GLY A 72 -13.99 -0.32 -2.73
N ALA A 73 -14.69 0.37 -3.63
CA ALA A 73 -14.20 0.62 -4.98
C ALA A 73 -12.93 1.49 -5.00
N VAL A 74 -12.89 2.55 -4.18
CA VAL A 74 -11.72 3.42 -4.08
C VAL A 74 -10.53 2.69 -3.46
N LEU A 75 -10.78 1.86 -2.42
CA LEU A 75 -9.74 1.04 -1.80
C LEU A 75 -9.18 0.01 -2.78
N SER A 76 -10.03 -0.64 -3.57
CA SER A 76 -9.60 -1.59 -4.60
C SER A 76 -8.73 -0.90 -5.67
N MET A 77 -9.08 0.33 -6.05
CA MET A 77 -8.28 1.15 -6.97
C MET A 77 -6.92 1.52 -6.36
N PHE A 78 -6.87 1.84 -5.08
CA PHE A 78 -5.62 2.05 -4.36
C PHE A 78 -4.76 0.77 -4.32
N MET A 79 -5.37 -0.39 -4.09
CA MET A 79 -4.69 -1.69 -4.04
C MET A 79 -4.08 -2.11 -5.39
N LEU A 80 -4.55 -1.56 -6.52
CA LEU A 80 -3.89 -1.74 -7.83
C LEU A 80 -2.43 -1.26 -7.83
N GLY A 81 -2.08 -0.34 -6.95
CA GLY A 81 -0.69 0.09 -6.79
C GLY A 81 0.28 -1.06 -6.48
N MET A 82 -0.15 -2.10 -5.76
CA MET A 82 0.71 -3.23 -5.40
C MET A 82 1.16 -4.04 -6.64
N PRO A 83 0.26 -4.58 -7.47
CA PRO A 83 0.70 -5.29 -8.67
C PRO A 83 1.37 -4.37 -9.69
N ILE A 84 0.97 -3.11 -9.82
CA ILE A 84 1.66 -2.14 -10.70
C ILE A 84 3.10 -1.91 -10.24
N SER A 85 3.34 -1.79 -8.92
CA SER A 85 4.70 -1.67 -8.39
C SER A 85 5.55 -2.92 -8.67
N GLY A 86 4.95 -4.11 -8.63
CA GLY A 86 5.63 -5.35 -8.99
C GLY A 86 5.98 -5.44 -10.49
N VAL A 87 5.09 -4.94 -11.36
CA VAL A 87 5.36 -4.85 -12.81
C VAL A 87 6.54 -3.91 -13.11
N LEU A 88 6.62 -2.78 -12.41
CA LEU A 88 7.70 -1.80 -12.61
C LEU A 88 8.99 -2.19 -11.87
N GLY A 89 8.85 -2.71 -10.65
CA GLY A 89 9.97 -3.00 -9.76
C GLY A 89 10.91 -4.08 -10.32
N GLY A 90 10.36 -5.16 -10.90
CA GLY A 90 11.17 -6.22 -11.50
C GLY A 90 12.16 -5.71 -12.57
N PRO A 91 11.69 -5.04 -13.63
CA PRO A 91 12.57 -4.46 -14.66
C PRO A 91 13.53 -3.39 -14.12
N ILE A 92 13.06 -2.52 -13.21
CA ILE A 92 13.90 -1.50 -12.57
C ILE A 92 15.03 -2.15 -11.77
N ALA A 93 14.70 -3.17 -10.97
CA ALA A 93 15.68 -3.92 -10.19
C ALA A 93 16.70 -4.62 -11.10
N GLY A 94 16.21 -5.33 -12.13
CA GLY A 94 17.09 -5.99 -13.11
C GLY A 94 18.02 -5.01 -13.82
N TRP A 95 17.50 -3.86 -14.23
CA TRP A 95 18.29 -2.80 -14.86
C TRP A 95 19.33 -2.22 -13.89
N ALA A 96 18.94 -1.88 -12.67
CA ALA A 96 19.83 -1.29 -11.68
C ALA A 96 20.97 -2.26 -11.31
N LEU A 97 20.64 -3.53 -11.06
CA LEU A 97 21.62 -4.56 -10.72
C LEU A 97 22.61 -4.87 -11.86
N ASN A 98 22.18 -4.74 -13.12
CA ASN A 98 23.03 -5.04 -14.27
C ASN A 98 23.81 -3.82 -14.78
N SER A 99 23.15 -2.66 -14.87
CA SER A 99 23.71 -1.49 -15.57
C SER A 99 24.39 -0.49 -14.64
N LEU A 100 24.05 -0.49 -13.34
CA LEU A 100 24.61 0.44 -12.37
C LEU A 100 25.66 -0.20 -11.45
N ASP A 101 25.93 -1.49 -11.62
CA ASP A 101 26.98 -2.18 -10.86
C ASP A 101 28.35 -1.57 -11.14
N GLY A 102 29.07 -1.19 -10.09
CA GLY A 102 30.38 -0.53 -10.18
C GLY A 102 30.33 0.98 -10.47
N VAL A 103 29.18 1.57 -10.81
CA VAL A 103 29.05 3.00 -11.08
C VAL A 103 29.29 3.80 -9.79
N ASN A 104 30.22 4.77 -9.84
CA ASN A 104 30.69 5.55 -8.69
C ASN A 104 31.25 4.69 -7.54
N GLY A 105 31.68 3.46 -7.80
CA GLY A 105 32.18 2.53 -6.79
C GLY A 105 31.10 1.87 -5.94
N TRP A 106 29.84 2.00 -6.32
CA TRP A 106 28.71 1.36 -5.65
C TRP A 106 28.24 0.12 -6.40
N GLU A 107 27.82 -0.89 -5.66
CA GLU A 107 27.22 -2.09 -6.22
C GLU A 107 25.76 -1.82 -6.69
N GLY A 108 25.28 -2.58 -7.67
CA GLY A 108 23.97 -2.39 -8.27
C GLY A 108 22.81 -2.42 -7.26
N TRP A 109 22.91 -3.23 -6.19
CA TRP A 109 21.88 -3.28 -5.12
C TRP A 109 21.82 -1.99 -4.28
N GLN A 110 22.95 -1.27 -4.13
CA GLN A 110 22.97 0.02 -3.43
C GLN A 110 22.20 1.08 -4.24
N TRP A 111 22.41 1.10 -5.55
CA TRP A 111 21.65 1.94 -6.46
C TRP A 111 20.15 1.62 -6.43
N LEU A 112 19.80 0.34 -6.35
CA LEU A 112 18.41 -0.08 -6.26
C LEU A 112 17.71 0.52 -5.04
N PHE A 113 18.29 0.42 -3.86
CA PHE A 113 17.74 1.03 -2.65
C PHE A 113 17.61 2.56 -2.75
N PHE A 114 18.58 3.21 -3.39
CA PHE A 114 18.51 4.65 -3.64
C PHE A 114 17.35 5.02 -4.56
N ILE A 115 17.22 4.32 -5.69
CA ILE A 115 16.20 4.59 -6.72
C ILE A 115 14.79 4.30 -6.19
N GLU A 116 14.61 3.26 -5.39
CA GLU A 116 13.30 2.90 -4.85
C GLU A 116 12.94 3.71 -3.59
N GLY A 117 13.90 4.08 -2.76
CA GLY A 117 13.67 4.81 -1.52
C GLY A 117 13.44 6.31 -1.74
N LEU A 118 14.18 6.93 -2.64
CA LEU A 118 14.09 8.39 -2.89
C LEU A 118 12.69 8.86 -3.31
N PRO A 119 11.98 8.20 -4.23
CA PRO A 119 10.62 8.58 -4.60
C PRO A 119 9.65 8.57 -3.40
N ALA A 120 9.80 7.65 -2.45
CA ALA A 120 8.95 7.59 -1.26
C ALA A 120 9.12 8.86 -0.40
N ILE A 121 10.36 9.36 -0.25
CA ILE A 121 10.63 10.63 0.46
C ILE A 121 9.95 11.79 -0.27
N LEU A 122 10.17 11.90 -1.59
CA LEU A 122 9.63 13.00 -2.40
C LEU A 122 8.10 13.01 -2.38
N LEU A 123 7.47 11.86 -2.59
CA LEU A 123 6.02 11.71 -2.51
C LEU A 123 5.51 11.99 -1.10
N GLY A 124 6.21 11.54 -0.05
CA GLY A 124 5.88 11.84 1.33
C GLY A 124 5.86 13.35 1.60
N LEU A 125 6.85 14.07 1.10
CA LEU A 125 6.88 15.52 1.18
C LEU A 125 5.72 16.16 0.41
N MET A 126 5.44 15.69 -0.82
CA MET A 126 4.31 16.17 -1.62
C MET A 126 2.96 15.96 -0.93
N VAL A 127 2.77 14.86 -0.21
CA VAL A 127 1.55 14.59 0.58
C VAL A 127 1.21 15.75 1.50
N TYR A 128 2.21 16.40 2.08
CA TYR A 128 1.98 17.54 2.98
C TYR A 128 1.30 18.73 2.29
N TRP A 129 1.56 18.98 1.02
CA TRP A 129 0.96 20.11 0.29
C TRP A 129 -0.33 19.73 -0.44
N ILE A 130 -0.45 18.49 -0.87
CA ILE A 130 -1.56 18.03 -1.71
C ILE A 130 -2.72 17.48 -0.88
N LEU A 131 -2.42 16.72 0.19
CA LEU A 131 -3.44 16.02 0.95
C LEU A 131 -4.13 16.96 1.94
N CYS A 132 -5.47 16.87 2.02
CA CYS A 132 -6.29 17.52 3.03
C CYS A 132 -6.89 16.47 3.95
N ASP A 133 -6.86 16.67 5.26
CA ASP A 133 -7.41 15.71 6.23
C ASP A 133 -8.92 15.53 6.08
N GLU A 134 -9.62 16.60 5.70
CA GLU A 134 -11.07 16.62 5.55
C GLU A 134 -11.50 17.38 4.29
N PRO A 135 -12.65 17.02 3.69
CA PRO A 135 -13.19 17.74 2.53
C PRO A 135 -13.40 19.23 2.77
N SER A 136 -13.66 19.64 4.02
CA SER A 136 -13.82 21.05 4.42
C SER A 136 -12.58 21.91 4.13
N GLN A 137 -11.38 21.30 4.14
CA GLN A 137 -10.09 21.96 3.93
C GLN A 137 -9.66 22.00 2.46
N ALA A 138 -10.35 21.27 1.59
CA ALA A 138 -9.98 21.11 0.19
C ALA A 138 -10.36 22.35 -0.64
N LYS A 139 -9.37 23.20 -0.93
CA LYS A 139 -9.56 24.46 -1.70
C LYS A 139 -9.87 24.21 -3.19
N TRP A 140 -9.54 23.02 -3.71
CA TRP A 140 -9.77 22.63 -5.09
C TRP A 140 -11.19 22.12 -5.36
N LEU A 141 -12.00 21.91 -4.31
CA LEU A 141 -13.42 21.60 -4.42
C LEU A 141 -14.26 22.88 -4.45
N THR A 142 -15.28 22.88 -5.32
CA THR A 142 -16.33 23.89 -5.25
C THR A 142 -17.14 23.74 -3.96
N GLU A 143 -17.82 24.82 -3.53
CA GLU A 143 -18.64 24.74 -2.32
C GLU A 143 -19.75 23.69 -2.40
N ARG A 144 -20.34 23.53 -3.60
CA ARG A 144 -21.37 22.51 -3.86
C ARG A 144 -20.83 21.08 -3.73
N GLU A 145 -19.66 20.79 -4.32
CA GLU A 145 -19.02 19.48 -4.22
C GLU A 145 -18.61 19.16 -2.78
N ARG A 146 -18.04 20.12 -2.09
CA ARG A 146 -17.66 20.01 -0.68
C ARG A 146 -18.86 19.69 0.20
N ALA A 147 -19.95 20.44 0.05
CA ALA A 147 -21.19 20.22 0.80
C ALA A 147 -21.78 18.83 0.51
N LEU A 148 -21.75 18.39 -0.75
CA LEU A 148 -22.24 17.09 -1.18
C LEU A 148 -21.43 15.93 -0.57
N ILE A 149 -20.10 16.00 -0.59
CA ILE A 149 -19.23 14.99 0.01
C ILE A 149 -19.48 14.90 1.52
N ILE A 150 -19.46 16.05 2.22
CA ILE A 150 -19.70 16.10 3.67
C ILE A 150 -21.07 15.54 4.01
N ARG A 151 -22.12 15.89 3.26
CA ARG A 151 -23.46 15.37 3.46
C ARG A 151 -23.51 13.85 3.30
N ASN A 152 -22.93 13.31 2.21
CA ASN A 152 -22.97 11.88 1.94
C ASN A 152 -22.24 11.07 3.02
N VAL A 153 -21.08 11.55 3.49
CA VAL A 153 -20.34 10.90 4.58
C VAL A 153 -21.13 10.97 5.89
N LYS A 154 -21.75 12.11 6.21
CA LYS A 154 -22.59 12.23 7.42
C LYS A 154 -23.82 11.33 7.39
N VAL A 155 -24.51 11.23 6.25
CA VAL A 155 -25.67 10.34 6.10
C VAL A 155 -25.26 8.88 6.24
N ASP A 156 -24.11 8.48 5.65
CA ASP A 156 -23.59 7.12 5.82
C ASP A 156 -23.27 6.81 7.28
N GLN A 157 -22.61 7.73 7.99
CA GLN A 157 -22.30 7.57 9.42
C GLN A 157 -23.55 7.53 10.31
N ALA A 158 -24.60 8.25 9.94
CA ALA A 158 -25.85 8.22 10.67
C ALA A 158 -26.62 6.90 10.45
N ASN A 159 -26.58 6.36 9.22
CA ASN A 159 -27.24 5.10 8.88
C ASN A 159 -26.43 3.87 9.35
N ASN A 160 -25.11 4.00 9.44
CA ASN A 160 -24.19 2.96 9.89
C ASN A 160 -23.35 3.50 11.05
N PRO A 161 -23.94 3.75 12.21
CA PRO A 161 -23.17 4.24 13.36
C PRO A 161 -22.08 3.20 13.68
N PRO A 162 -20.85 3.66 14.02
CA PRO A 162 -19.84 2.75 14.50
C PRO A 162 -20.41 2.01 15.70
N GLU A 163 -20.40 0.68 15.66
CA GLU A 163 -20.86 -0.13 16.80
C GLU A 163 -19.96 0.19 18.00
N HIS A 164 -20.43 1.08 18.84
CA HIS A 164 -19.79 1.43 20.10
C HIS A 164 -19.93 0.23 21.04
N GLY A 165 -18.84 -0.48 21.31
CA GLY A 165 -18.83 -1.46 22.38
C GLY A 165 -18.21 -2.81 22.11
N HIS A 166 -17.73 -3.11 20.91
CA HIS A 166 -16.92 -4.32 20.74
C HIS A 166 -15.54 -4.11 21.32
N SER A 167 -15.37 -4.55 22.58
CA SER A 167 -14.04 -4.65 23.19
C SER A 167 -13.14 -5.53 22.30
N MET A 168 -11.86 -5.20 22.24
CA MET A 168 -10.85 -6.04 21.57
C MET A 168 -10.93 -7.51 22.03
N LEU A 169 -11.35 -7.72 23.29
CA LEU A 169 -11.61 -9.05 23.86
C LEU A 169 -12.84 -9.74 23.23
N SER A 170 -13.87 -9.02 22.82
CA SER A 170 -15.05 -9.63 22.18
C SER A 170 -14.71 -10.07 20.74
N ALA A 171 -13.89 -9.31 20.03
CA ALA A 171 -13.40 -9.71 18.71
C ALA A 171 -12.55 -11.00 18.78
N LEU A 172 -11.72 -11.14 19.82
CA LEU A 172 -10.91 -12.35 20.03
C LEU A 172 -11.75 -13.60 20.38
N LYS A 173 -13.00 -13.44 20.78
CA LYS A 173 -13.94 -14.56 21.05
C LYS A 173 -14.77 -14.96 19.83
N ASP A 174 -14.78 -14.16 18.76
CA ASP A 174 -15.54 -14.46 17.55
C ASP A 174 -14.74 -15.40 16.63
N SER A 175 -15.27 -16.60 16.38
CA SER A 175 -14.68 -17.59 15.49
C SER A 175 -14.51 -17.07 14.04
N ARG A 176 -15.35 -16.15 13.60
CA ARG A 176 -15.28 -15.54 12.26
C ARG A 176 -13.96 -14.79 12.07
N VAL A 177 -13.47 -14.13 13.14
CA VAL A 177 -12.18 -13.42 13.12
C VAL A 177 -11.04 -14.38 12.82
N TYR A 178 -11.04 -15.57 13.43
CA TYR A 178 -9.99 -16.58 13.19
C TYR A 178 -10.04 -17.16 11.78
N ILE A 179 -11.25 -17.43 11.25
CA ILE A 179 -11.42 -17.93 9.88
C ILE A 179 -10.93 -16.90 8.87
N LEU A 180 -11.34 -15.64 9.03
CA LEU A 180 -10.91 -14.55 8.15
C LEU A 180 -9.41 -14.29 8.27
N SER A 181 -8.86 -14.33 9.48
CA SER A 181 -7.42 -14.15 9.71
C SER A 181 -6.60 -15.29 9.08
N LEU A 182 -7.06 -16.52 9.18
CA LEU A 182 -6.40 -17.68 8.56
C LEU A 182 -6.47 -17.58 7.03
N SER A 183 -7.61 -17.21 6.47
CA SER A 183 -7.79 -16.98 5.04
C SER A 183 -6.87 -15.88 4.54
N TYR A 184 -6.78 -14.77 5.26
CA TYR A 184 -5.88 -13.67 4.93
C TYR A 184 -4.40 -14.08 5.06
N PHE A 185 -4.04 -14.81 6.11
CA PHE A 185 -2.69 -15.34 6.31
C PHE A 185 -2.24 -16.24 5.15
N THR A 186 -3.07 -17.21 4.72
CA THR A 186 -2.73 -18.09 3.61
C THR A 186 -2.58 -17.33 2.29
N PHE A 187 -3.46 -16.36 2.04
CA PHE A 187 -3.38 -15.51 0.85
C PHE A 187 -2.10 -14.67 0.82
N ILE A 188 -1.80 -13.98 1.91
CA ILE A 188 -0.60 -13.14 2.03
C ILE A 188 0.67 -13.98 1.96
N SER A 189 0.68 -15.17 2.59
CA SER A 189 1.82 -16.09 2.51
C SER A 189 2.13 -16.48 1.07
N GLY A 190 1.10 -16.73 0.25
CA GLY A 190 1.28 -17.02 -1.17
C GLY A 190 1.89 -15.84 -1.95
N ILE A 191 1.44 -14.61 -1.69
CA ILE A 191 2.00 -13.40 -2.31
C ILE A 191 3.48 -13.23 -1.95
N TYR A 192 3.82 -13.36 -0.67
CA TYR A 192 5.21 -13.26 -0.22
C TYR A 192 6.09 -14.40 -0.75
N ALA A 193 5.56 -15.63 -0.83
CA ALA A 193 6.29 -16.75 -1.42
C ALA A 193 6.69 -16.44 -2.87
N ILE A 194 5.76 -15.94 -3.70
CA ILE A 194 6.07 -15.54 -5.07
C ILE A 194 7.07 -14.37 -5.08
N GLY A 195 6.82 -13.33 -4.29
CA GLY A 195 7.66 -12.13 -4.27
C GLY A 195 9.12 -12.41 -3.92
N PHE A 196 9.37 -13.27 -2.92
CA PHE A 196 10.74 -13.56 -2.47
C PHE A 196 11.44 -14.66 -3.26
N TRP A 197 10.71 -15.69 -3.69
CA TRP A 197 11.33 -16.88 -4.28
C TRP A 197 11.34 -16.89 -5.81
N LEU A 198 10.48 -16.11 -6.48
CA LEU A 198 10.38 -16.12 -7.93
C LEU A 198 11.73 -15.82 -8.64
N PRO A 199 12.52 -14.79 -8.26
CA PRO A 199 13.81 -14.56 -8.88
C PRO A 199 14.78 -15.73 -8.71
N ALA A 200 14.80 -16.35 -7.52
CA ALA A 200 15.65 -17.52 -7.25
C ALA A 200 15.18 -18.74 -8.06
N MET A 201 13.88 -18.95 -8.20
CA MET A 201 13.32 -20.04 -9.02
C MET A 201 13.67 -19.87 -10.49
N LEU A 202 13.58 -18.66 -11.05
CA LEU A 202 13.96 -18.35 -12.42
C LEU A 202 15.45 -18.61 -12.64
N LYS A 203 16.30 -18.19 -11.70
CA LYS A 203 17.72 -18.45 -11.75
C LYS A 203 18.04 -19.95 -11.76
N ASN A 204 17.38 -20.72 -10.91
CA ASN A 204 17.52 -22.18 -10.83
C ASN A 204 16.96 -22.88 -12.08
N ALA A 205 15.99 -22.30 -12.76
CA ALA A 205 15.45 -22.77 -14.03
C ALA A 205 16.35 -22.48 -15.24
N GLY A 206 17.53 -21.83 -15.03
CA GLY A 206 18.52 -21.59 -16.07
C GLY A 206 18.52 -20.17 -16.66
N VAL A 207 17.72 -19.24 -16.11
CA VAL A 207 17.80 -17.83 -16.52
C VAL A 207 19.00 -17.17 -15.84
N ILE A 208 20.06 -16.92 -16.60
CA ILE A 208 21.34 -16.41 -16.06
C ILE A 208 21.34 -14.88 -16.00
N ASP A 209 20.72 -14.22 -17.00
CA ASP A 209 20.70 -12.78 -17.10
C ASP A 209 19.77 -12.15 -16.06
N VAL A 210 20.34 -11.29 -15.20
CA VAL A 210 19.62 -10.61 -14.11
C VAL A 210 18.52 -9.70 -14.63
N PHE A 211 18.73 -9.05 -15.78
CA PHE A 211 17.69 -8.22 -16.39
C PHE A 211 16.52 -9.05 -16.88
N GLN A 212 16.77 -10.23 -17.49
CA GLN A 212 15.71 -11.15 -17.89
C GLN A 212 14.94 -11.70 -16.69
N ILE A 213 15.62 -12.00 -15.57
CA ILE A 213 14.96 -12.39 -14.32
C ILE A 213 13.98 -11.28 -13.88
N GLY A 214 14.41 -10.01 -13.94
CA GLY A 214 13.55 -8.87 -13.64
C GLY A 214 12.33 -8.81 -14.56
N LEU A 215 12.51 -8.97 -15.88
CA LEU A 215 11.43 -8.98 -16.85
C LEU A 215 10.43 -10.13 -16.64
N TYR A 216 10.91 -11.35 -16.39
CA TYR A 216 10.01 -12.48 -16.14
C TYR A 216 9.29 -12.35 -14.80
N SER A 217 9.90 -11.73 -13.82
CA SER A 217 9.28 -11.48 -12.51
C SER A 217 8.09 -10.53 -12.59
N MET A 218 7.99 -9.67 -13.60
CA MET A 218 6.84 -8.78 -13.78
C MET A 218 5.57 -9.50 -14.25
N ILE A 219 5.68 -10.69 -14.88
CA ILE A 219 4.54 -11.37 -15.51
C ILE A 219 3.41 -11.72 -14.52
N PRO A 220 3.66 -12.36 -13.37
CA PRO A 220 2.60 -12.64 -12.40
C PRO A 220 1.91 -11.39 -11.89
N PHE A 221 2.66 -10.31 -11.67
CA PHE A 221 2.11 -9.03 -11.24
C PHE A 221 1.27 -8.37 -12.33
N GLY A 222 1.69 -8.46 -13.59
CA GLY A 222 0.92 -7.97 -14.74
C GLY A 222 -0.42 -8.68 -14.88
N ILE A 223 -0.42 -10.01 -14.79
CA ILE A 223 -1.64 -10.82 -14.81
C ILE A 223 -2.55 -10.45 -13.63
N SER A 224 -1.97 -10.24 -12.44
CA SER A 224 -2.72 -9.82 -11.25
C SER A 224 -3.36 -8.44 -11.45
N ALA A 225 -2.63 -7.46 -12.00
CA ALA A 225 -3.15 -6.13 -12.29
C ALA A 225 -4.34 -6.18 -13.27
N ILE A 226 -4.20 -6.93 -14.37
CA ILE A 226 -5.27 -7.13 -15.35
C ILE A 226 -6.49 -7.81 -14.70
N GLY A 227 -6.27 -8.87 -13.93
CA GLY A 227 -7.33 -9.58 -13.21
C GLY A 227 -8.10 -8.67 -12.24
N MET A 228 -7.40 -7.82 -11.48
CA MET A 228 -8.03 -6.85 -10.59
C MET A 228 -8.91 -5.84 -11.34
N VAL A 229 -8.43 -5.31 -12.47
CA VAL A 229 -9.21 -4.36 -13.29
C VAL A 229 -10.46 -5.04 -13.86
N LEU A 230 -10.35 -6.27 -14.35
CA LEU A 230 -11.49 -7.03 -14.88
C LEU A 230 -12.55 -7.30 -13.80
N ILE A 231 -12.12 -7.73 -12.60
CA ILE A 231 -13.03 -7.98 -11.48
C ILE A 231 -13.72 -6.69 -11.03
N LEU A 232 -12.97 -5.58 -10.92
CA LEU A 232 -13.55 -4.27 -10.60
C LEU A 232 -14.60 -3.83 -11.63
N SER A 233 -14.32 -4.03 -12.91
CA SER A 233 -15.27 -3.75 -13.98
C SER A 233 -16.55 -4.58 -13.87
N LEU A 234 -16.42 -5.87 -13.57
CA LEU A 234 -17.57 -6.78 -13.37
C LEU A 234 -18.42 -6.38 -12.16
N ILE A 235 -17.81 -5.95 -11.05
CA ILE A 235 -18.53 -5.45 -9.88
C ILE A 235 -19.36 -4.22 -10.22
N HIS A 236 -18.81 -3.28 -11.00
CA HIS A 236 -19.55 -2.09 -11.43
C HIS A 236 -20.70 -2.41 -12.38
N ILE A 237 -20.58 -3.45 -13.20
CA ILE A 237 -21.66 -3.89 -14.13
C ILE A 237 -22.78 -4.59 -13.36
N SER A 238 -22.48 -5.30 -12.26
CA SER A 238 -23.47 -6.05 -11.49
C SER A 238 -24.22 -5.22 -10.43
N GLU A 239 -23.72 -4.04 -10.03
CA GLU A 239 -24.39 -3.16 -9.06
C GLU A 239 -25.73 -2.55 -9.56
N PRO A 240 -25.94 -2.15 -10.83
CA PRO A 240 -27.22 -1.59 -11.27
C PRO A 240 -28.37 -2.58 -11.20
N THR A 241 -28.12 -3.87 -11.34
CA THR A 241 -29.16 -4.91 -11.27
C THR A 241 -29.75 -5.10 -9.87
N ARG A 242 -29.03 -4.76 -8.83
CA ARG A 242 -29.53 -4.83 -7.44
C ARG A 242 -30.43 -3.65 -7.05
N ARG A 243 -30.34 -2.50 -7.73
CA ARG A 243 -31.19 -1.32 -7.46
C ARG A 243 -32.58 -1.37 -8.06
N TYR A 244 -32.83 -2.28 -8.98
CA TYR A 244 -34.15 -2.46 -9.64
C TYR A 244 -34.87 -3.76 -9.24
N ALA A 245 -34.36 -4.49 -8.24
CA ALA A 245 -34.93 -5.76 -7.77
C ALA A 245 -35.65 -5.63 -6.42
N ILE A 246 -36.10 -4.41 -6.04
CA ILE A 246 -37.01 -4.17 -4.90
C ILE A 246 -38.18 -3.33 -5.38
#